data_370cfdfa5e1fd9b455055974e5ea497b
#
_entry.id   370cfdfa5e1fd9b455055974e5ea497b
#
_cell.length_a   1.000
_cell.length_b   1.000
_cell.length_c   1.000
_cell.angle_alpha   90.00
_cell.angle_beta   90.00
_cell.angle_gamma   90.00
#
_symmetry.space_group_name_H-M   'P 1'
#
loop_
_entity.id
_entity.type
_entity.pdbx_description
1 polymer ?
#
loop_
_entity_poly.entity_id
_entity_poly.type
_entity_poly.pdbx_seq_one_letter_code
_entity_poly.pdbx_strand_id
1 'polypeptide(L)'
;MGSAVAFHLVMRAAAKVMCSVALIALVLPARSPQAAAAAEPVAVQMRNIALHIDAATIMNIRRLRGELVSTKAGEPPVFDDKNSFVVRIDSAEIAVSVDSLSRLMNNYVFHYSGAPLEHMQIATEGQNLRIKGTLKKGIDVPFTIVANARVDADGGLRLHPVSIKTIGIPSKKLLDFLGLDLQKLIKVNAERGVRIDGDDLVMQPSRLVPPPRIEGHLQAVRIEPGTVVQVFGPGSEKPLAPPERNTNYMYYRGGVLRFGKLTMTDTDMELIDQRPQDPFDFFQDRYNEQLVAGYSKNTPSHGLKVYMPDYRSLHKR
;
A
#
# COMPACT_ATOMS: atom_id res chain seq x y z
N MET A 1 -15.30 46.07 84.63
CA MET A 1 -15.79 44.85 83.95
C MET A 1 -16.91 45.28 83.00
N GLY A 2 -16.54 45.60 81.76
CA GLY A 2 -17.57 46.06 80.79
C GLY A 2 -16.97 46.49 79.44
N SER A 3 -16.08 45.70 78.89
CA SER A 3 -15.54 46.05 77.52
C SER A 3 -15.22 44.87 76.64
N ALA A 4 -15.62 43.66 77.01
CA ALA A 4 -15.37 42.45 76.19
C ALA A 4 -16.56 41.90 75.45
N VAL A 5 -17.78 42.42 75.70
CA VAL A 5 -19.02 41.88 75.07
C VAL A 5 -19.44 42.66 73.83
N ALA A 6 -18.98 43.90 73.63
CA ALA A 6 -19.30 44.72 72.46
C ALA A 6 -18.48 44.38 71.21
N PHE A 7 -17.31 43.74 71.36
CA PHE A 7 -16.41 43.42 70.25
C PHE A 7 -16.78 42.13 69.50
N HIS A 8 -17.50 41.23 70.18
CA HIS A 8 -17.94 39.99 69.54
C HIS A 8 -19.24 40.11 68.71
N LEU A 9 -20.00 41.18 68.89
CA LEU A 9 -21.28 41.34 68.14
C LEU A 9 -21.03 42.04 66.79
N VAL A 10 -20.03 42.85 66.66
CA VAL A 10 -19.70 43.55 65.41
C VAL A 10 -18.95 42.65 64.40
N MET A 11 -18.18 41.67 64.87
CA MET A 11 -17.52 40.70 63.99
C MET A 11 -18.46 39.64 63.39
N ARG A 12 -19.61 39.37 64.00
CA ARG A 12 -20.58 38.42 63.45
C ARG A 12 -21.52 39.03 62.43
N ALA A 13 -21.69 40.34 62.33
CA ALA A 13 -22.46 41.01 61.28
C ALA A 13 -21.62 41.20 59.99
N ALA A 14 -20.30 41.36 60.06
CA ALA A 14 -19.43 41.50 58.88
C ALA A 14 -19.18 40.18 58.15
N ALA A 15 -19.30 39.02 58.83
CA ALA A 15 -19.11 37.70 58.20
C ALA A 15 -20.31 37.17 57.42
N LYS A 16 -21.49 37.81 57.56
CA LYS A 16 -22.72 37.39 56.82
C LYS A 16 -23.00 38.17 55.54
N VAL A 17 -22.27 39.26 55.27
CA VAL A 17 -22.46 40.07 54.07
C VAL A 17 -21.43 39.71 52.96
N MET A 18 -20.36 38.98 53.29
CA MET A 18 -19.35 38.55 52.31
C MET A 18 -19.58 37.17 51.70
N CYS A 19 -20.71 36.52 51.96
CA CYS A 19 -20.96 35.15 51.44
C CYS A 19 -22.08 35.10 50.36
N SER A 20 -22.34 36.21 49.67
CA SER A 20 -23.34 36.26 48.60
C SER A 20 -22.85 36.95 47.31
N VAL A 21 -21.52 36.96 47.08
CA VAL A 21 -21.01 37.10 45.71
C VAL A 21 -20.95 35.73 45.15
N ALA A 22 -22.06 35.27 44.60
CA ALA A 22 -22.09 34.07 43.76
C ALA A 22 -21.08 34.23 42.63
N LEU A 23 -19.99 33.48 42.73
CA LEU A 23 -19.05 33.23 41.64
C LEU A 23 -19.85 32.51 40.56
N ILE A 24 -20.49 33.24 39.65
CA ILE A 24 -20.94 32.69 38.39
C ILE A 24 -19.67 32.36 37.63
N ALA A 25 -19.08 31.19 37.95
CA ALA A 25 -18.12 30.56 37.09
C ALA A 25 -18.88 30.26 35.81
N LEU A 26 -18.62 31.07 34.78
CA LEU A 26 -19.01 30.78 33.42
C LEU A 26 -18.28 29.48 33.06
N VAL A 27 -18.93 28.34 33.29
CA VAL A 27 -18.53 27.04 32.78
C VAL A 27 -18.75 27.13 31.27
N LEU A 28 -17.77 27.72 30.57
CA LEU A 28 -17.68 27.52 29.14
C LEU A 28 -17.51 25.99 28.96
N PRO A 29 -18.44 25.34 28.25
CA PRO A 29 -18.25 23.94 27.93
C PRO A 29 -16.87 23.85 27.24
N ALA A 30 -15.95 23.14 27.87
CA ALA A 30 -14.70 22.75 27.20
C ALA A 30 -15.15 22.04 25.90
N ARG A 31 -15.00 22.73 24.76
CA ARG A 31 -15.13 22.07 23.47
C ARG A 31 -14.13 20.93 23.49
N SER A 32 -14.61 19.73 23.68
CA SER A 32 -13.84 18.53 23.41
C SER A 32 -13.21 18.73 22.02
N PRO A 33 -11.91 18.49 21.85
CA PRO A 33 -11.33 18.56 20.53
C PRO A 33 -12.15 17.61 19.66
N GLN A 34 -12.91 18.18 18.74
CA GLN A 34 -13.70 17.42 17.79
C GLN A 34 -12.67 16.62 17.00
N ALA A 35 -12.64 15.30 17.20
CA ALA A 35 -11.77 14.43 16.44
C ALA A 35 -11.96 14.81 14.98
N ALA A 36 -10.89 15.23 14.31
CA ALA A 36 -10.94 15.61 12.91
C ALA A 36 -11.60 14.43 12.18
N ALA A 37 -12.74 14.67 11.54
CA ALA A 37 -13.43 13.64 10.80
C ALA A 37 -12.43 13.07 9.77
N ALA A 38 -12.34 11.75 9.67
CA ALA A 38 -11.50 11.13 8.67
C ALA A 38 -11.92 11.66 7.30
N ALA A 39 -10.94 12.03 6.46
CA ALA A 39 -11.25 12.44 5.10
C ALA A 39 -11.96 11.29 4.38
N GLU A 40 -13.01 11.60 3.62
CA GLU A 40 -13.72 10.59 2.83
C GLU A 40 -12.76 9.93 1.83
N PRO A 41 -12.76 8.59 1.73
CA PRO A 41 -11.94 7.89 0.77
C PRO A 41 -12.27 8.29 -0.66
N VAL A 42 -11.26 8.27 -1.53
CA VAL A 42 -11.45 8.47 -2.97
C VAL A 42 -11.54 7.10 -3.63
N ALA A 43 -12.70 6.77 -4.17
CA ALA A 43 -12.87 5.53 -4.90
C ALA A 43 -11.97 5.48 -6.14
N VAL A 44 -11.32 4.35 -6.40
CA VAL A 44 -10.43 4.15 -7.54
C VAL A 44 -10.84 2.93 -8.35
N GLN A 45 -10.77 3.08 -9.66
CA GLN A 45 -10.92 2.00 -10.61
C GLN A 45 -9.81 2.07 -11.66
N MET A 46 -9.15 0.93 -11.93
CA MET A 46 -8.10 0.85 -12.93
C MET A 46 -8.39 -0.29 -13.90
N ARG A 47 -8.00 -0.09 -15.16
CA ARG A 47 -8.12 -1.08 -16.22
C ARG A 47 -6.88 -1.06 -17.11
N ASN A 48 -6.21 -2.21 -17.17
CA ASN A 48 -5.10 -2.51 -18.08
C ASN A 48 -3.95 -1.49 -17.96
N ILE A 49 -3.33 -1.42 -16.76
CA ILE A 49 -2.25 -0.49 -16.43
C ILE A 49 -0.94 -1.25 -16.24
N ALA A 50 0.12 -0.83 -16.91
CA ALA A 50 1.50 -1.20 -16.60
C ALA A 50 2.09 -0.17 -15.64
N LEU A 51 1.89 -0.40 -14.33
CA LEU A 51 2.31 0.53 -13.28
C LEU A 51 3.79 0.34 -12.95
N HIS A 52 4.60 1.35 -13.15
CA HIS A 52 5.99 1.37 -12.74
C HIS A 52 6.11 1.58 -11.22
N ILE A 53 6.75 0.63 -10.56
CA ILE A 53 7.22 0.74 -9.17
C ILE A 53 8.53 1.53 -9.13
N ASP A 54 9.41 1.21 -10.06
CA ASP A 54 10.63 1.93 -10.41
C ASP A 54 10.87 1.82 -11.93
N ALA A 55 11.97 2.36 -12.43
CA ALA A 55 12.26 2.38 -13.88
C ALA A 55 12.27 0.98 -14.54
N ALA A 56 12.52 -0.10 -13.78
CA ALA A 56 12.69 -1.46 -14.28
C ALA A 56 11.67 -2.46 -13.75
N THR A 57 10.94 -2.11 -12.67
CA THR A 57 9.99 -3.00 -11.98
C THR A 57 8.57 -2.57 -12.29
N ILE A 58 7.80 -3.42 -12.94
CA ILE A 58 6.45 -3.12 -13.42
C ILE A 58 5.46 -4.13 -12.84
N MET A 59 4.31 -3.63 -12.39
CA MET A 59 3.12 -4.42 -12.06
C MET A 59 2.04 -4.17 -13.13
N ASN A 60 1.52 -5.23 -13.72
CA ASN A 60 0.43 -5.14 -14.67
C ASN A 60 -0.91 -5.28 -13.95
N ILE A 61 -1.60 -4.18 -13.73
CA ILE A 61 -2.94 -4.15 -13.14
C ILE A 61 -3.94 -4.40 -14.27
N ARG A 62 -4.40 -5.65 -14.42
CA ARG A 62 -5.42 -6.00 -15.43
C ARG A 62 -6.74 -5.30 -15.11
N ARG A 63 -7.10 -5.29 -13.82
CA ARG A 63 -8.23 -4.57 -13.25
C ARG A 63 -7.98 -4.32 -11.77
N LEU A 64 -8.50 -3.24 -11.27
CA LEU A 64 -8.52 -2.91 -9.84
C LEU A 64 -9.74 -2.07 -9.52
N ARG A 65 -10.36 -2.37 -8.41
CA ARG A 65 -11.39 -1.59 -7.75
C ARG A 65 -11.00 -1.44 -6.29
N GLY A 66 -11.12 -0.23 -5.75
CA GLY A 66 -10.75 0.05 -4.37
C GLY A 66 -10.88 1.51 -4.03
N GLU A 67 -10.13 1.94 -3.04
CA GLU A 67 -10.17 3.29 -2.48
C GLU A 67 -8.76 3.79 -2.17
N LEU A 68 -8.53 5.09 -2.33
CA LEU A 68 -7.41 5.80 -1.72
C LEU A 68 -7.84 6.30 -0.35
N VAL A 69 -7.19 5.82 0.69
CA VAL A 69 -7.44 6.22 2.07
C VAL A 69 -6.26 7.03 2.58
N SER A 70 -6.53 8.26 3.06
CA SER A 70 -5.46 9.11 3.60
C SER A 70 -4.78 8.45 4.79
N THR A 71 -3.45 8.59 4.86
CA THR A 71 -2.64 8.18 6.02
C THR A 71 -2.69 9.20 7.16
N LYS A 72 -3.22 10.40 6.92
CA LYS A 72 -3.30 11.50 7.88
C LYS A 72 -4.74 11.91 8.11
N ALA A 73 -5.16 11.93 9.38
CA ALA A 73 -6.50 12.34 9.74
C ALA A 73 -6.78 13.79 9.30
N GLY A 74 -7.92 14.02 8.63
CA GLY A 74 -8.35 15.35 8.17
C GLY A 74 -7.62 15.89 6.94
N GLU A 75 -6.57 15.23 6.45
CA GLU A 75 -5.90 15.61 5.20
C GLU A 75 -6.36 14.71 4.04
N PRO A 76 -6.55 15.23 2.82
CA PRO A 76 -6.87 14.39 1.67
C PRO A 76 -5.63 13.63 1.16
N PRO A 77 -5.81 12.52 0.44
CA PRO A 77 -4.75 11.91 -0.36
C PRO A 77 -4.11 12.92 -1.32
N VAL A 78 -2.80 12.86 -1.45
CA VAL A 78 -2.01 13.66 -2.38
C VAL A 78 -1.40 12.73 -3.41
N PHE A 79 -1.82 12.83 -4.66
CA PHE A 79 -1.39 11.93 -5.73
C PHE A 79 0.13 11.90 -5.91
N ASP A 80 0.79 13.04 -5.71
CA ASP A 80 2.24 13.21 -5.85
C ASP A 80 3.03 12.63 -4.67
N ASP A 81 2.37 12.38 -3.54
CA ASP A 81 2.98 11.81 -2.34
C ASP A 81 2.43 10.41 -2.05
N LYS A 82 3.17 9.41 -2.48
CA LYS A 82 2.84 7.99 -2.29
C LYS A 82 2.71 7.57 -0.82
N ASN A 83 3.22 8.35 0.12
CA ASN A 83 3.10 8.10 1.56
C ASN A 83 1.83 8.72 2.16
N SER A 84 1.15 9.61 1.43
CA SER A 84 -0.05 10.30 1.91
C SER A 84 -1.30 9.44 1.91
N PHE A 85 -1.28 8.28 1.26
CA PHE A 85 -2.43 7.38 1.15
C PHE A 85 -2.05 5.90 1.13
N VAL A 86 -3.05 5.09 1.39
CA VAL A 86 -3.04 3.64 1.22
C VAL A 86 -4.04 3.31 0.11
N VAL A 87 -3.70 2.37 -0.75
CA VAL A 87 -4.63 1.79 -1.74
C VAL A 87 -5.32 0.59 -1.09
N ARG A 88 -6.57 0.75 -0.66
CA ARG A 88 -7.39 -0.34 -0.15
C ARG A 88 -8.08 -1.02 -1.33
N ILE A 89 -7.77 -2.28 -1.57
CA ILE A 89 -8.28 -3.06 -2.68
C ILE A 89 -9.54 -3.80 -2.26
N ASP A 90 -10.65 -3.55 -2.96
CA ASP A 90 -11.88 -4.33 -2.87
C ASP A 90 -11.79 -5.57 -3.78
N SER A 91 -11.37 -5.37 -5.02
CA SER A 91 -11.07 -6.44 -5.95
C SER A 91 -9.95 -6.03 -6.91
N ALA A 92 -9.09 -6.98 -7.29
CA ALA A 92 -8.08 -6.74 -8.30
C ALA A 92 -7.60 -8.05 -8.95
N GLU A 93 -7.06 -7.88 -10.16
CA GLU A 93 -6.24 -8.88 -10.82
C GLU A 93 -4.93 -8.21 -11.24
N ILE A 94 -3.84 -8.56 -10.55
CA ILE A 94 -2.52 -7.96 -10.72
C ILE A 94 -1.54 -9.04 -11.18
N ALA A 95 -0.94 -8.85 -12.35
CA ALA A 95 0.04 -9.75 -12.93
C ALA A 95 1.44 -9.14 -12.76
N VAL A 96 2.37 -9.91 -12.19
CA VAL A 96 3.77 -9.48 -12.01
C VAL A 96 4.67 -10.46 -12.71
N SER A 97 5.53 -9.98 -13.62
CA SER A 97 6.50 -10.83 -14.29
C SER A 97 7.51 -11.40 -13.29
N VAL A 98 8.07 -12.58 -13.59
CA VAL A 98 9.10 -13.19 -12.75
C VAL A 98 10.36 -12.31 -12.65
N ASP A 99 10.66 -11.52 -13.69
CA ASP A 99 11.75 -10.55 -13.67
C ASP A 99 11.46 -9.40 -12.69
N SER A 100 10.25 -8.84 -12.72
CA SER A 100 9.82 -7.82 -11.76
C SER A 100 9.81 -8.37 -10.32
N LEU A 101 9.34 -9.61 -10.12
CA LEU A 101 9.41 -10.27 -8.81
C LEU A 101 10.85 -10.45 -8.33
N SER A 102 11.77 -10.88 -9.22
CA SER A 102 13.19 -11.01 -8.89
C SER A 102 13.80 -9.67 -8.46
N ARG A 103 13.45 -8.58 -9.17
CA ARG A 103 13.87 -7.22 -8.79
C ARG A 103 13.28 -6.76 -7.47
N LEU A 104 11.98 -7.00 -7.23
CA LEU A 104 11.33 -6.69 -5.95
C LEU A 104 12.03 -7.40 -4.79
N MET A 105 12.36 -8.69 -4.94
CA MET A 105 13.07 -9.43 -3.90
C MET A 105 14.44 -8.84 -3.63
N ASN A 106 15.24 -8.56 -4.67
CA ASN A 106 16.60 -8.06 -4.51
C ASN A 106 16.66 -6.59 -4.07
N ASN A 107 15.79 -5.72 -4.60
CA ASN A 107 15.89 -4.27 -4.42
C ASN A 107 15.09 -3.74 -3.23
N TYR A 108 14.07 -4.50 -2.77
CA TYR A 108 13.19 -4.04 -1.69
C TYR A 108 13.12 -5.00 -0.51
N VAL A 109 12.85 -6.30 -0.76
CA VAL A 109 12.62 -7.27 0.32
C VAL A 109 13.92 -7.61 1.04
N PHE A 110 14.95 -7.97 0.30
CA PHE A 110 16.26 -8.38 0.84
C PHE A 110 17.35 -7.31 0.67
N HIS A 111 16.99 -6.07 0.38
CA HIS A 111 17.93 -4.95 0.25
C HIS A 111 18.20 -4.29 1.61
N TYR A 112 19.00 -4.95 2.46
CA TYR A 112 19.44 -4.41 3.74
C TYR A 112 20.76 -5.07 4.18
N SER A 113 21.51 -4.37 5.06
CA SER A 113 22.77 -4.89 5.59
C SER A 113 22.55 -6.19 6.36
N GLY A 114 23.29 -7.24 5.99
CA GLY A 114 23.16 -8.56 6.60
C GLY A 114 21.95 -9.36 6.11
N ALA A 115 21.37 -8.99 4.97
CA ALA A 115 20.33 -9.80 4.33
C ALA A 115 20.83 -11.24 4.11
N PRO A 116 20.05 -12.26 4.46
CA PRO A 116 20.49 -13.65 4.35
C PRO A 116 20.42 -14.18 2.94
N LEU A 117 19.66 -13.53 2.06
CA LEU A 117 19.43 -13.95 0.67
C LEU A 117 19.85 -12.84 -0.30
N GLU A 118 20.61 -13.23 -1.31
CA GLU A 118 21.08 -12.35 -2.38
C GLU A 118 20.94 -13.03 -3.75
N HIS A 119 21.02 -12.23 -4.81
CA HIS A 119 20.99 -12.68 -6.19
C HIS A 119 19.78 -13.55 -6.54
N MET A 120 18.62 -13.17 -5.98
CA MET A 120 17.36 -13.88 -6.18
C MET A 120 16.93 -13.83 -7.65
N GLN A 121 16.63 -14.99 -8.22
CA GLN A 121 16.08 -15.16 -9.56
C GLN A 121 14.85 -16.05 -9.48
N ILE A 122 13.74 -15.58 -9.99
CA ILE A 122 12.46 -16.30 -10.00
C ILE A 122 12.13 -16.67 -11.45
N ALA A 123 11.63 -17.88 -11.64
CA ALA A 123 11.12 -18.39 -12.91
C ALA A 123 9.87 -19.23 -12.66
N THR A 124 9.02 -19.36 -13.64
CA THR A 124 7.88 -20.30 -13.59
C THR A 124 8.32 -21.69 -14.04
N GLU A 125 7.81 -22.73 -13.37
CA GLU A 125 8.05 -24.14 -13.69
C GLU A 125 6.73 -24.91 -13.59
N GLY A 126 5.99 -24.97 -14.68
CA GLY A 126 4.61 -25.43 -14.67
C GLY A 126 3.74 -24.56 -13.74
N GLN A 127 3.13 -25.17 -12.74
CA GLN A 127 2.33 -24.49 -11.71
C GLN A 127 3.15 -24.08 -10.46
N ASN A 128 4.47 -24.22 -10.52
CA ASN A 128 5.38 -23.88 -9.43
C ASN A 128 6.26 -22.68 -9.79
N LEU A 129 6.89 -22.13 -8.77
CA LEU A 129 7.95 -21.14 -8.89
C LEU A 129 9.31 -21.81 -8.65
N ARG A 130 10.25 -21.62 -9.54
CA ARG A 130 11.67 -21.95 -9.33
C ARG A 130 12.37 -20.69 -8.84
N ILE A 131 12.96 -20.77 -7.65
CA ILE A 131 13.65 -19.67 -6.98
C ILE A 131 15.10 -20.07 -6.83
N LYS A 132 16.02 -19.33 -7.45
CA LYS A 132 17.47 -19.46 -7.27
C LYS A 132 17.96 -18.27 -6.47
N GLY A 133 19.07 -18.45 -5.76
CA GLY A 133 19.70 -17.38 -5.02
C GLY A 133 20.96 -17.86 -4.31
N THR A 134 21.53 -16.98 -3.51
CA THR A 134 22.68 -17.24 -2.65
C THR A 134 22.28 -16.98 -1.20
N LEU A 135 22.52 -17.97 -0.34
CA LEU A 135 22.36 -17.85 1.09
C LEU A 135 23.67 -17.40 1.72
N LYS A 136 23.65 -16.30 2.47
CA LYS A 136 24.81 -15.70 3.14
C LYS A 136 24.86 -16.12 4.61
N LYS A 137 25.78 -16.99 4.97
CA LYS A 137 26.04 -17.36 6.36
C LYS A 137 27.48 -17.79 6.60
N GLY A 138 28.37 -16.83 6.71
CA GLY A 138 29.81 -17.09 6.82
C GLY A 138 30.45 -17.58 5.52
N ILE A 139 29.73 -18.42 4.76
CA ILE A 139 30.04 -18.86 3.40
C ILE A 139 28.83 -18.61 2.49
N ASP A 140 29.08 -18.43 1.21
CA ASP A 140 28.06 -18.27 0.19
C ASP A 140 27.58 -19.64 -0.28
N VAL A 141 26.28 -19.93 -0.10
CA VAL A 141 25.68 -21.21 -0.49
C VAL A 141 24.65 -20.98 -1.59
N PRO A 142 24.97 -21.33 -2.85
CA PRO A 142 23.98 -21.29 -3.92
C PRO A 142 22.86 -22.29 -3.68
N PHE A 143 21.62 -21.88 -3.88
CA PHE A 143 20.45 -22.74 -3.74
C PHE A 143 19.50 -22.64 -4.93
N THR A 144 18.70 -23.67 -5.11
CA THR A 144 17.53 -23.71 -5.99
C THR A 144 16.37 -24.34 -5.25
N ILE A 145 15.27 -23.63 -5.16
CA ILE A 145 14.02 -24.09 -4.55
C ILE A 145 12.96 -24.13 -5.64
N VAL A 146 12.19 -25.21 -5.73
CA VAL A 146 10.94 -25.25 -6.46
C VAL A 146 9.83 -25.24 -5.42
N ALA A 147 8.93 -24.27 -5.50
CA ALA A 147 7.87 -24.06 -4.52
C ALA A 147 6.52 -23.96 -5.18
N ASN A 148 5.51 -24.57 -4.54
CA ASN A 148 4.12 -24.33 -4.86
C ASN A 148 3.66 -23.02 -4.22
N ALA A 149 2.93 -22.20 -4.98
CA ALA A 149 2.39 -20.93 -4.50
C ALA A 149 0.89 -21.05 -4.26
N ARG A 150 0.44 -20.68 -3.06
CA ARG A 150 -0.98 -20.69 -2.68
C ARG A 150 -1.32 -19.53 -1.75
N VAL A 151 -2.60 -19.28 -1.55
CA VAL A 151 -3.07 -18.28 -0.59
C VAL A 151 -3.03 -18.87 0.81
N ASP A 152 -2.54 -18.08 1.76
CA ASP A 152 -2.59 -18.39 3.19
C ASP A 152 -3.96 -18.03 3.79
N ALA A 153 -4.29 -18.59 4.95
CA ALA A 153 -5.55 -18.32 5.66
C ALA A 153 -5.76 -16.81 5.94
N ASP A 154 -4.67 -16.09 6.17
CA ASP A 154 -4.68 -14.64 6.43
C ASP A 154 -4.63 -13.78 5.14
N GLY A 155 -4.81 -14.39 3.96
CA GLY A 155 -4.75 -13.69 2.67
C GLY A 155 -3.34 -13.31 2.24
N GLY A 156 -2.31 -13.96 2.78
CA GLY A 156 -0.93 -13.85 2.35
C GLY A 156 -0.59 -14.84 1.22
N LEU A 157 0.57 -14.67 0.61
CA LEU A 157 1.15 -15.60 -0.34
C LEU A 157 2.00 -16.63 0.42
N ARG A 158 1.62 -17.88 0.36
CA ARG A 158 2.34 -19.02 0.96
C ARG A 158 3.12 -19.78 -0.12
N LEU A 159 4.42 -19.90 0.07
CA LEU A 159 5.30 -20.73 -0.76
C LEU A 159 5.70 -21.98 -0.01
N HIS A 160 5.24 -23.13 -0.51
CA HIS A 160 5.59 -24.46 0.03
C HIS A 160 6.69 -25.09 -0.83
N PRO A 161 7.89 -25.34 -0.26
CA PRO A 161 8.97 -25.99 -1.00
C PRO A 161 8.61 -27.43 -1.36
N VAL A 162 8.60 -27.76 -2.64
CA VAL A 162 8.45 -29.14 -3.14
C VAL A 162 9.78 -29.79 -3.48
N SER A 163 10.83 -28.99 -3.69
CA SER A 163 12.20 -29.45 -3.94
C SER A 163 13.21 -28.36 -3.55
N ILE A 164 14.27 -28.78 -2.88
CA ILE A 164 15.40 -27.91 -2.51
C ILE A 164 16.69 -28.57 -2.96
N LYS A 165 17.53 -27.84 -3.68
CA LYS A 165 18.86 -28.25 -4.12
C LYS A 165 19.89 -27.21 -3.69
N THR A 166 21.03 -27.69 -3.20
CA THR A 166 22.18 -26.84 -2.82
C THR A 166 23.46 -27.46 -3.33
N ILE A 167 24.48 -26.64 -3.45
CA ILE A 167 25.83 -27.09 -3.76
C ILE A 167 26.64 -27.07 -2.46
N GLY A 168 27.16 -28.25 -2.05
CA GLY A 168 28.08 -28.37 -0.91
C GLY A 168 27.41 -28.59 0.46
N ILE A 169 26.08 -28.49 0.58
CA ILE A 169 25.34 -28.76 1.84
C ILE A 169 24.19 -29.72 1.56
N PRO A 170 23.97 -30.79 2.38
CA PRO A 170 22.82 -31.66 2.24
C PRO A 170 21.49 -30.89 2.41
N SER A 171 20.51 -31.13 1.54
CA SER A 171 19.22 -30.41 1.50
C SER A 171 18.49 -30.41 2.84
N LYS A 172 18.56 -31.52 3.62
CA LYS A 172 17.93 -31.62 4.95
C LYS A 172 18.56 -30.63 5.94
N LYS A 173 19.90 -30.51 5.96
CA LYS A 173 20.60 -29.52 6.80
C LYS A 173 20.29 -28.08 6.41
N LEU A 174 19.98 -27.84 5.13
CA LEU A 174 19.54 -26.52 4.67
C LEU A 174 18.12 -26.19 5.16
N LEU A 175 17.20 -27.14 5.15
CA LEU A 175 15.86 -26.95 5.71
C LEU A 175 15.90 -26.63 7.20
N ASP A 176 16.65 -27.43 7.98
CA ASP A 176 16.89 -27.18 9.40
C ASP A 176 17.53 -25.79 9.63
N PHE A 177 18.46 -25.43 8.75
CA PHE A 177 19.15 -24.15 8.78
C PHE A 177 18.22 -22.96 8.40
N LEU A 178 17.44 -23.07 7.31
CA LEU A 178 16.48 -22.06 6.90
C LEU A 178 15.40 -21.88 7.99
N GLY A 179 14.89 -22.97 8.57
CA GLY A 179 13.91 -22.94 9.64
C GLY A 179 14.41 -22.23 10.90
N LEU A 180 15.65 -22.52 11.33
CA LEU A 180 16.22 -21.94 12.55
C LEU A 180 16.66 -20.48 12.37
N ASP A 181 17.28 -20.13 11.25
CA ASP A 181 17.88 -18.81 11.06
C ASP A 181 16.96 -17.81 10.39
N LEU A 182 16.07 -18.26 9.51
CA LEU A 182 15.04 -17.38 8.98
C LEU A 182 14.04 -16.97 10.06
N GLN A 183 13.70 -17.83 11.02
CA GLN A 183 12.89 -17.41 12.16
C GLN A 183 13.56 -16.34 13.00
N LYS A 184 14.88 -16.40 13.18
CA LYS A 184 15.65 -15.34 13.86
C LYS A 184 15.71 -14.06 13.04
N LEU A 185 15.88 -14.17 11.74
CA LEU A 185 15.94 -13.02 10.81
C LEU A 185 14.57 -12.35 10.63
N ILE A 186 13.50 -13.12 10.59
CA ILE A 186 12.12 -12.61 10.49
C ILE A 186 11.68 -11.91 11.76
N LYS A 187 12.14 -12.28 12.94
CA LYS A 187 11.90 -11.49 14.17
C LYS A 187 12.46 -10.07 14.02
N VAL A 188 13.55 -9.89 13.29
CA VAL A 188 14.15 -8.58 12.98
C VAL A 188 13.42 -7.87 11.83
N ASN A 189 12.79 -8.60 10.91
CA ASN A 189 12.17 -8.08 9.67
C ASN A 189 10.68 -8.43 9.52
N ALA A 190 9.97 -8.76 10.58
CA ALA A 190 8.52 -9.00 10.55
C ALA A 190 7.73 -7.81 9.97
N GLU A 191 8.27 -6.60 10.11
CA GLU A 191 7.74 -5.37 9.51
C GLU A 191 7.73 -5.42 7.97
N ARG A 192 8.59 -6.23 7.35
CA ARG A 192 8.66 -6.41 5.89
C ARG A 192 7.71 -7.46 5.34
N GLY A 193 6.82 -8.00 6.19
CA GLY A 193 5.76 -8.90 5.76
C GLY A 193 6.19 -10.29 5.33
N VAL A 194 7.36 -10.76 5.77
CA VAL A 194 7.85 -12.12 5.49
C VAL A 194 7.95 -12.90 6.79
N ARG A 195 7.37 -14.10 6.85
CA ARG A 195 7.48 -15.02 8.00
C ARG A 195 7.69 -16.45 7.52
N ILE A 196 8.23 -17.30 8.40
CA ILE A 196 8.26 -18.75 8.22
C ILE A 196 7.19 -19.37 9.10
N ASP A 197 6.51 -20.37 8.56
CA ASP A 197 5.49 -21.16 9.21
C ASP A 197 5.72 -22.63 8.86
N GLY A 198 6.36 -23.37 9.80
CA GLY A 198 6.91 -24.69 9.51
C GLY A 198 7.96 -24.63 8.41
N ASP A 199 7.74 -25.39 7.34
CA ASP A 199 8.59 -25.39 6.14
C ASP A 199 8.19 -24.35 5.09
N ASP A 200 7.13 -23.58 5.33
CA ASP A 200 6.56 -22.63 4.38
C ASP A 200 7.09 -21.21 4.60
N LEU A 201 7.32 -20.51 3.50
CA LEU A 201 7.54 -19.06 3.50
C LEU A 201 6.22 -18.35 3.24
N VAL A 202 5.78 -17.53 4.20
CA VAL A 202 4.56 -16.74 4.07
C VAL A 202 4.91 -15.27 3.90
N MET A 203 4.36 -14.66 2.86
CA MET A 203 4.61 -13.28 2.49
C MET A 203 3.28 -12.51 2.43
N GLN A 204 3.30 -11.28 2.97
CA GLN A 204 2.16 -10.37 2.89
C GLN A 204 2.39 -9.40 1.71
N PRO A 205 1.69 -9.55 0.58
CA PRO A 205 1.91 -8.72 -0.62
C PRO A 205 1.87 -7.22 -0.33
N SER A 206 0.99 -6.80 0.57
CA SER A 206 0.83 -5.42 1.02
C SER A 206 2.07 -4.79 1.66
N ARG A 207 3.02 -5.60 2.13
CA ARG A 207 4.25 -5.16 2.80
C ARG A 207 5.52 -5.37 1.96
N LEU A 208 5.40 -6.01 0.81
CA LEU A 208 6.54 -6.35 -0.05
C LEU A 208 6.87 -5.27 -1.07
N VAL A 209 5.92 -4.39 -1.35
CA VAL A 209 6.08 -3.31 -2.33
C VAL A 209 6.37 -1.99 -1.62
N PRO A 210 7.18 -1.11 -2.24
CA PRO A 210 7.35 0.26 -1.73
C PRO A 210 6.03 1.04 -1.82
N PRO A 211 5.91 2.21 -1.16
CA PRO A 211 4.74 3.06 -1.24
C PRO A 211 4.26 3.33 -2.69
N PRO A 212 2.93 3.49 -2.90
CA PRO A 212 1.88 3.53 -1.88
C PRO A 212 1.62 2.15 -1.28
N ARG A 213 1.34 2.10 0.03
CA ARG A 213 0.97 0.86 0.70
C ARG A 213 -0.33 0.32 0.10
N ILE A 214 -0.37 -0.99 -0.10
CA ILE A 214 -1.54 -1.70 -0.61
C ILE A 214 -2.15 -2.50 0.54
N GLU A 215 -3.45 -2.39 0.73
CA GLU A 215 -4.24 -3.23 1.65
C GLU A 215 -5.27 -3.99 0.84
N GLY A 216 -5.36 -5.30 1.05
CA GLY A 216 -6.31 -6.16 0.36
C GLY A 216 -6.13 -7.61 0.76
N HIS A 217 -7.16 -8.41 0.54
CA HIS A 217 -7.17 -9.83 0.85
C HIS A 217 -6.97 -10.65 -0.42
N LEU A 218 -5.86 -11.37 -0.47
CA LEU A 218 -5.55 -12.26 -1.59
C LEU A 218 -6.51 -13.46 -1.56
N GLN A 219 -7.19 -13.71 -2.69
CA GLN A 219 -8.15 -14.81 -2.85
C GLN A 219 -7.56 -15.99 -3.64
N ALA A 220 -6.75 -15.68 -4.63
CA ALA A 220 -6.11 -16.69 -5.46
C ALA A 220 -4.75 -16.22 -5.98
N VAL A 221 -3.89 -17.19 -6.24
CA VAL A 221 -2.65 -17.02 -6.99
C VAL A 221 -2.65 -17.98 -8.16
N ARG A 222 -2.34 -17.48 -9.34
CA ARG A 222 -2.19 -18.31 -10.55
C ARG A 222 -0.80 -18.12 -11.12
N ILE A 223 -0.17 -19.21 -11.52
CA ILE A 223 1.10 -19.20 -12.22
C ILE A 223 0.82 -19.32 -13.71
N GLU A 224 1.13 -18.26 -14.44
CA GLU A 224 1.10 -18.22 -15.91
C GLU A 224 2.56 -18.23 -16.41
N PRO A 225 2.84 -18.62 -17.66
CA PRO A 225 4.22 -18.61 -18.20
C PRO A 225 4.90 -17.26 -18.01
N GLY A 226 5.99 -17.23 -17.24
CA GLY A 226 6.74 -16.01 -16.93
C GLY A 226 6.05 -14.99 -16.01
N THR A 227 4.91 -15.33 -15.39
CA THR A 227 4.09 -14.36 -14.66
C THR A 227 3.39 -15.00 -13.46
N VAL A 228 3.30 -14.24 -12.37
CA VAL A 228 2.46 -14.58 -11.21
C VAL A 228 1.27 -13.63 -11.17
N VAL A 229 0.08 -14.19 -11.22
CA VAL A 229 -1.18 -13.43 -11.16
C VAL A 229 -1.76 -13.53 -9.76
N GLN A 230 -1.96 -12.39 -9.13
CA GLN A 230 -2.56 -12.22 -7.82
C GLN A 230 -4.02 -11.73 -8.00
N VAL A 231 -4.97 -12.42 -7.39
CA VAL A 231 -6.39 -12.06 -7.41
C VAL A 231 -6.81 -11.66 -6.01
N PHE A 232 -7.31 -10.44 -5.87
CA PHE A 232 -7.80 -9.87 -4.62
C PHE A 232 -9.32 -9.73 -4.65
N GLY A 233 -9.95 -9.94 -3.50
CA GLY A 233 -11.39 -9.77 -3.29
C GLY A 233 -12.26 -10.74 -4.11
N PRO A 234 -13.58 -10.57 -4.06
CA PRO A 234 -14.55 -11.49 -4.68
C PRO A 234 -14.58 -11.46 -6.24
N GLY A 235 -13.81 -10.58 -6.86
CA GLY A 235 -13.58 -10.61 -8.32
C GLY A 235 -14.66 -10.02 -9.22
N SER A 236 -15.84 -9.69 -8.70
CA SER A 236 -16.94 -9.13 -9.50
C SER A 236 -17.56 -7.93 -8.80
N GLU A 237 -17.33 -6.75 -9.35
CA GLU A 237 -17.89 -5.53 -8.81
C GLU A 237 -18.45 -4.62 -9.89
N LYS A 238 -19.52 -3.90 -9.52
CA LYS A 238 -20.14 -2.91 -10.40
C LYS A 238 -19.13 -1.78 -10.67
N PRO A 239 -18.91 -1.41 -11.94
CA PRO A 239 -18.06 -0.28 -12.30
C PRO A 239 -18.51 1.01 -11.61
N LEU A 240 -17.55 1.89 -11.26
CA LEU A 240 -17.83 3.22 -10.68
C LEU A 240 -18.65 4.11 -11.59
N ALA A 241 -18.26 4.13 -12.86
CA ALA A 241 -18.96 4.79 -13.95
C ALA A 241 -18.63 4.06 -15.23
N PRO A 242 -19.42 4.20 -16.30
CA PRO A 242 -19.01 3.72 -17.60
C PRO A 242 -17.83 4.58 -18.09
N PRO A 243 -16.59 4.05 -18.06
CA PRO A 243 -15.46 4.74 -18.66
C PRO A 243 -15.67 4.84 -20.18
N GLU A 244 -14.88 5.66 -20.83
CA GLU A 244 -14.84 5.62 -22.31
C GLU A 244 -14.58 4.19 -22.76
N ARG A 245 -15.40 3.70 -23.69
CA ARG A 245 -15.28 2.34 -24.19
C ARG A 245 -13.92 2.16 -24.87
N ASN A 246 -13.30 0.99 -24.62
CA ASN A 246 -12.03 0.58 -25.24
C ASN A 246 -10.81 1.42 -24.88
N THR A 247 -10.76 2.01 -23.68
CA THR A 247 -9.58 2.69 -23.18
C THR A 247 -8.92 1.92 -22.02
N ASN A 248 -7.62 2.15 -21.83
CA ASN A 248 -6.89 1.85 -20.62
C ASN A 248 -6.95 3.09 -19.75
N TYR A 249 -7.26 2.97 -18.46
CA TYR A 249 -7.52 4.14 -17.63
C TYR A 249 -7.31 3.89 -16.13
N MET A 250 -7.12 4.99 -15.41
CA MET A 250 -7.28 5.11 -13.96
C MET A 250 -8.34 6.15 -13.68
N TYR A 251 -9.41 5.78 -12.97
CA TYR A 251 -10.54 6.64 -12.63
C TYR A 251 -10.65 6.81 -11.13
N TYR A 252 -10.80 8.06 -10.70
CA TYR A 252 -10.90 8.47 -9.31
C TYR A 252 -12.23 9.19 -9.09
N ARG A 253 -12.98 8.79 -8.04
CA ARG A 253 -14.33 9.33 -7.80
C ARG A 253 -14.61 9.56 -6.32
N GLY A 254 -15.29 10.70 -6.02
CA GLY A 254 -15.72 11.08 -4.67
C GLY A 254 -14.57 11.54 -3.78
N GLY A 255 -14.90 11.93 -2.55
CA GLY A 255 -13.92 12.44 -1.61
C GLY A 255 -13.15 13.65 -2.11
N VAL A 256 -12.00 13.91 -1.49
CA VAL A 256 -11.08 15.00 -1.87
C VAL A 256 -9.74 14.42 -2.29
N LEU A 257 -9.24 14.80 -3.47
CA LEU A 257 -7.92 14.40 -4.00
C LEU A 257 -7.10 15.63 -4.38
N ARG A 258 -5.85 15.66 -3.96
CA ARG A 258 -4.87 16.63 -4.46
C ARG A 258 -4.05 16.01 -5.59
N PHE A 259 -4.02 16.69 -6.74
CA PHE A 259 -3.30 16.26 -7.94
C PHE A 259 -2.47 17.47 -8.44
N GLY A 260 -1.17 17.42 -8.21
CA GLY A 260 -0.30 18.58 -8.40
C GLY A 260 -0.76 19.78 -7.56
N LYS A 261 -1.07 20.88 -8.24
CA LYS A 261 -1.61 22.10 -7.61
C LYS A 261 -3.14 22.12 -7.51
N LEU A 262 -3.81 21.16 -8.12
CA LEU A 262 -5.26 21.06 -8.13
C LEU A 262 -5.75 20.32 -6.89
N THR A 263 -6.74 20.87 -6.19
CA THR A 263 -7.51 20.17 -5.16
C THR A 263 -8.93 19.98 -5.69
N MET A 264 -9.31 18.72 -5.85
CA MET A 264 -10.64 18.33 -6.30
C MET A 264 -11.48 17.93 -5.10
N THR A 265 -12.59 18.65 -4.85
CA THR A 265 -13.64 18.29 -3.92
C THR A 265 -14.70 17.52 -4.70
N ASP A 266 -15.19 16.39 -4.19
CA ASP A 266 -16.00 15.43 -4.96
C ASP A 266 -15.28 15.03 -6.26
N THR A 267 -14.13 14.39 -6.09
CA THR A 267 -13.23 14.01 -7.18
C THR A 267 -13.96 13.32 -8.32
N ASP A 268 -13.70 13.77 -9.54
CA ASP A 268 -14.16 13.13 -10.79
C ASP A 268 -13.02 13.28 -11.81
N MET A 269 -12.04 12.35 -11.74
CA MET A 269 -10.84 12.42 -12.55
C MET A 269 -10.55 11.10 -13.24
N GLU A 270 -10.29 11.16 -14.54
CA GLU A 270 -9.90 9.99 -15.34
C GLU A 270 -8.55 10.28 -16.03
N LEU A 271 -7.55 9.43 -15.76
CA LEU A 271 -6.28 9.40 -16.50
C LEU A 271 -6.43 8.34 -17.59
N ILE A 272 -6.30 8.74 -18.83
CA ILE A 272 -6.66 7.95 -20.03
C ILE A 272 -5.43 7.77 -20.90
N ASP A 273 -5.19 6.53 -21.28
CA ASP A 273 -4.18 6.18 -22.28
C ASP A 273 -4.54 6.72 -23.66
N GLN A 274 -3.62 7.43 -24.29
CA GLN A 274 -3.78 7.92 -25.67
C GLN A 274 -3.67 6.81 -26.73
N ARG A 275 -3.07 5.66 -26.36
CA ARG A 275 -2.77 4.54 -27.29
C ARG A 275 -3.17 3.20 -26.68
N PRO A 276 -4.44 2.86 -26.60
CA PRO A 276 -4.95 1.72 -25.83
C PRO A 276 -4.71 0.34 -26.51
N GLN A 277 -3.71 0.19 -27.36
CA GLN A 277 -3.38 -1.08 -28.02
C GLN A 277 -2.65 -2.06 -27.10
N ASP A 278 -1.90 -1.54 -26.13
CA ASP A 278 -1.19 -2.25 -25.07
C ASP A 278 -1.55 -1.63 -23.70
N PRO A 279 -1.11 -2.19 -22.56
CA PRO A 279 -1.40 -1.63 -21.25
C PRO A 279 -0.84 -0.21 -21.10
N PHE A 280 -1.62 0.70 -20.51
CA PHE A 280 -1.19 2.07 -20.21
C PHE A 280 0.06 2.07 -19.34
N ASP A 281 1.17 2.44 -19.93
CA ASP A 281 2.49 2.48 -19.30
C ASP A 281 2.63 3.73 -18.46
N PHE A 282 2.37 3.59 -17.14
CA PHE A 282 2.26 4.71 -16.22
C PHE A 282 3.32 4.68 -15.13
N PHE A 283 4.02 5.80 -14.94
CA PHE A 283 5.02 5.96 -13.89
C PHE A 283 4.65 7.10 -12.93
N GLN A 284 4.11 6.76 -11.77
CA GLN A 284 3.62 7.74 -10.81
C GLN A 284 4.68 8.77 -10.40
N ASP A 285 5.93 8.36 -10.18
CA ASP A 285 7.01 9.28 -9.79
C ASP A 285 7.38 10.29 -10.88
N ARG A 286 7.00 10.00 -12.13
CA ARG A 286 7.28 10.82 -13.32
C ARG A 286 6.03 11.17 -14.12
N TYR A 287 4.86 11.07 -13.51
CA TYR A 287 3.60 11.33 -14.21
C TYR A 287 3.51 12.75 -14.79
N ASN A 288 4.24 13.72 -14.21
CA ASN A 288 4.30 15.09 -14.75
C ASN A 288 4.83 15.13 -16.19
N GLU A 289 5.77 14.24 -16.56
CA GLU A 289 6.29 14.15 -17.93
C GLU A 289 5.18 13.70 -18.90
N GLN A 290 4.40 12.68 -18.48
CA GLN A 290 3.25 12.19 -19.25
C GLN A 290 2.13 13.23 -19.30
N LEU A 291 1.89 13.95 -18.19
CA LEU A 291 0.88 15.01 -18.11
C LEU A 291 1.20 16.17 -19.06
N VAL A 292 2.46 16.65 -19.08
CA VAL A 292 2.89 17.75 -19.94
C VAL A 292 2.86 17.35 -21.42
N ALA A 293 3.18 16.11 -21.74
CA ALA A 293 3.13 15.56 -23.11
C ALA A 293 1.72 15.21 -23.58
N GLY A 294 0.75 15.21 -22.65
CA GLY A 294 -0.65 14.94 -22.91
C GLY A 294 -1.52 16.17 -23.06
N TYR A 295 -2.81 15.99 -22.85
CA TYR A 295 -3.78 17.09 -22.81
C TYR A 295 -4.95 16.74 -21.86
N SER A 296 -5.69 17.75 -21.43
CA SER A 296 -6.85 17.56 -20.57
C SER A 296 -8.13 18.13 -21.19
N LYS A 297 -9.27 17.61 -20.76
CA LYS A 297 -10.61 18.08 -21.08
C LYS A 297 -11.47 18.09 -19.81
N ASN A 298 -12.29 19.11 -19.64
CA ASN A 298 -13.31 19.11 -18.61
C ASN A 298 -14.56 18.39 -19.12
N THR A 299 -15.22 17.67 -18.23
CA THR A 299 -16.55 17.08 -18.50
C THR A 299 -17.63 18.15 -18.26
N PRO A 300 -18.86 17.97 -18.79
CA PRO A 300 -20.00 18.86 -18.48
C PRO A 300 -20.34 18.92 -16.97
N SER A 301 -20.00 17.87 -16.21
CA SER A 301 -20.15 17.77 -14.76
C SER A 301 -18.96 18.32 -13.97
N HIS A 302 -18.08 19.09 -14.58
CA HIS A 302 -16.86 19.65 -14.00
C HIS A 302 -15.79 18.60 -13.60
N GLY A 303 -15.91 17.38 -14.08
CA GLY A 303 -14.86 16.36 -13.96
C GLY A 303 -13.69 16.64 -14.91
N LEU A 304 -12.55 15.97 -14.66
CA LEU A 304 -11.32 16.14 -15.42
C LEU A 304 -10.93 14.82 -16.12
N LYS A 305 -10.81 14.87 -17.44
CA LYS A 305 -10.19 13.82 -18.25
C LYS A 305 -8.80 14.23 -18.67
N VAL A 306 -7.80 13.43 -18.38
CA VAL A 306 -6.39 13.66 -18.70
C VAL A 306 -5.92 12.56 -19.64
N TYR A 307 -5.63 12.89 -20.87
CA TYR A 307 -5.13 11.98 -21.90
C TYR A 307 -3.60 12.02 -21.89
N MET A 308 -2.98 10.89 -21.56
CA MET A 308 -1.53 10.78 -21.39
C MET A 308 -0.92 9.78 -22.38
N PRO A 309 0.27 10.07 -22.94
CA PRO A 309 1.05 9.06 -23.64
C PRO A 309 1.69 8.09 -22.66
N ASP A 310 2.10 6.93 -23.14
CA ASP A 310 2.90 5.96 -22.40
C ASP A 310 4.23 6.55 -21.95
N TYR A 311 4.64 6.28 -20.71
CA TYR A 311 5.90 6.75 -20.15
C TYR A 311 7.11 6.34 -21.01
N ARG A 312 7.22 5.05 -21.37
CA ARG A 312 8.32 4.57 -22.21
C ARG A 312 8.34 5.16 -23.61
N SER A 313 7.19 5.61 -24.14
CA SER A 313 7.15 6.26 -25.45
C SER A 313 7.84 7.60 -25.46
N LEU A 314 7.89 8.31 -24.31
CA LEU A 314 8.58 9.59 -24.13
C LEU A 314 10.11 9.43 -24.05
N HIS A 315 10.59 8.22 -23.76
CA HIS A 315 12.01 7.91 -23.54
C HIS A 315 12.60 6.96 -24.59
N LYS A 316 11.85 6.64 -25.64
CA LYS A 316 12.41 5.92 -26.80
C LYS A 316 13.34 6.88 -27.56
N ARG A 317 14.63 6.62 -27.43
CA ARG A 317 15.66 7.19 -28.32
C ARG A 317 15.83 6.31 -29.55
#